data_95ea577eb457e8a7905ce109c1c76c10
#
_entry.id   95ea577eb457e8a7905ce109c1c76c10
#
_cell.length_a   1.000
_cell.length_b   1.000
_cell.length_c   1.000
_cell.angle_alpha   90.00
_cell.angle_beta   90.00
_cell.angle_gamma   90.00
#
_symmetry.space_group_name_H-M   'P 1'
#
loop_
_entity.id
_entity.type
_entity.pdbx_description
1 polymer ?
#
loop_
_entity_poly.entity_id
_entity_poly.type
_entity_poly.pdbx_seq_one_letter_code
_entity_poly.pdbx_strand_id
1 'polypeptide(L)'
;MLKGSPRAGDDMRNMEKTGHLAWCALIALLTAREDGLVESESQENLFITRWFAQAKKQRRFSRDVATDVDWILNQGRTLGVRARLRHKLDYLWRSCTGELSEQNDLFRLTYALELAKQYDRVYHVLSDSEWSGRRQIQPSASVNSICLLKSALDIGFNEDGAQVLPVPARIGGRAEGLNALLKSCGWEAVSNDDHWKLVAISAG
;
A
#
# COMPACT_ATOMS: atom_id res chain seq x y z
N MET A 1 -30.98 2.39 15.71
CA MET A 1 -30.48 1.09 15.21
C MET A 1 -28.97 1.17 15.11
N LEU A 2 -28.27 0.59 16.06
CA LEU A 2 -26.82 0.51 16.08
C LEU A 2 -26.39 -0.56 15.06
N LYS A 3 -25.70 -0.15 13.97
CA LYS A 3 -25.01 -1.09 13.07
C LYS A 3 -23.89 -1.74 13.88
N GLY A 4 -23.99 -3.05 14.10
CA GLY A 4 -22.98 -3.82 14.81
C GLY A 4 -21.62 -3.69 14.12
N SER A 5 -20.58 -3.49 14.91
CA SER A 5 -19.19 -3.55 14.45
C SER A 5 -18.93 -4.92 13.81
N PRO A 6 -18.21 -4.99 12.67
CA PRO A 6 -17.83 -6.25 12.07
C PRO A 6 -17.03 -7.09 13.07
N ARG A 7 -17.38 -8.37 13.18
CA ARG A 7 -16.64 -9.31 14.04
C ARG A 7 -15.29 -9.63 13.39
N ALA A 8 -14.24 -9.76 14.19
CA ALA A 8 -12.88 -10.09 13.73
C ALA A 8 -12.81 -11.30 12.76
N GLY A 9 -13.74 -12.27 12.88
CA GLY A 9 -13.85 -13.41 11.97
C GLY A 9 -14.40 -13.07 10.57
N ASP A 10 -15.18 -12.00 10.42
CA ASP A 10 -15.70 -11.57 9.13
C ASP A 10 -14.62 -10.78 8.36
N ASP A 11 -13.79 -10.02 9.08
CA ASP A 11 -12.67 -9.28 8.49
C ASP A 11 -11.60 -10.25 7.94
N MET A 12 -11.27 -11.32 8.66
CA MET A 12 -10.34 -12.35 8.18
C MET A 12 -10.86 -13.06 6.92
N ARG A 13 -12.13 -13.42 6.87
CA ARG A 13 -12.74 -14.05 5.67
C ARG A 13 -12.74 -13.10 4.47
N ASN A 14 -12.95 -11.82 4.70
CA ASN A 14 -12.88 -10.81 3.64
C ASN A 14 -11.45 -10.63 3.13
N MET A 15 -10.46 -10.64 4.01
CA MET A 15 -9.04 -10.60 3.62
C MET A 15 -8.67 -11.81 2.75
N GLU A 16 -9.07 -13.03 3.13
CA GLU A 16 -8.82 -14.22 2.31
C GLU A 16 -9.45 -14.11 0.92
N LYS A 17 -10.69 -13.61 0.82
CA LYS A 17 -11.38 -13.42 -0.45
C LYS A 17 -10.72 -12.35 -1.32
N THR A 18 -10.27 -11.25 -0.71
CA THR A 18 -9.54 -10.18 -1.39
C THR A 18 -8.17 -10.69 -1.89
N GLY A 19 -7.46 -11.46 -1.08
CA GLY A 19 -6.21 -12.12 -1.47
C GLY A 19 -6.40 -13.09 -2.64
N HIS A 20 -7.46 -13.91 -2.60
CA HIS A 20 -7.81 -14.82 -3.68
C HIS A 20 -8.15 -14.09 -4.97
N LEU A 21 -8.92 -13.01 -4.90
CA LEU A 21 -9.25 -12.15 -6.04
C LEU A 21 -7.98 -11.59 -6.69
N ALA A 22 -7.06 -11.04 -5.88
CA ALA A 22 -5.80 -10.50 -6.37
C ALA A 22 -4.92 -11.59 -7.01
N TRP A 23 -4.84 -12.77 -6.39
CA TRP A 23 -4.13 -13.93 -6.92
C TRP A 23 -4.64 -14.36 -8.29
N CYS A 24 -5.96 -14.52 -8.45
CA CYS A 24 -6.56 -14.90 -9.72
C CYS A 24 -6.22 -13.92 -10.84
N ALA A 25 -6.26 -12.62 -10.56
CA ALA A 25 -5.92 -11.58 -11.52
C ALA A 25 -4.43 -11.60 -11.90
N LEU A 26 -3.53 -11.82 -10.92
CA LEU A 26 -2.08 -11.93 -11.15
C LEU A 26 -1.74 -13.14 -11.99
N ILE A 27 -2.34 -14.31 -11.72
CA ILE A 27 -2.14 -15.52 -12.54
C ILE A 27 -2.64 -15.30 -13.97
N ALA A 28 -3.82 -14.69 -14.15
CA ALA A 28 -4.33 -14.38 -15.48
C ALA A 28 -3.39 -13.44 -16.26
N LEU A 29 -2.81 -12.45 -15.57
CA LEU A 29 -1.83 -11.53 -16.15
C LEU A 29 -0.53 -12.27 -16.56
N LEU A 30 0.00 -13.13 -15.68
CA LEU A 30 1.20 -13.92 -15.97
C LEU A 30 0.99 -14.81 -17.20
N THR A 31 -0.14 -15.52 -17.27
CA THR A 31 -0.48 -16.35 -18.43
C THR A 31 -0.55 -15.51 -19.70
N ALA A 32 -1.21 -14.35 -19.65
CA ALA A 32 -1.30 -13.45 -20.81
C ALA A 32 0.07 -12.92 -21.26
N ARG A 33 1.03 -12.76 -20.35
CA ARG A 33 2.41 -12.39 -20.66
C ARG A 33 3.17 -13.53 -21.33
N GLU A 34 3.05 -14.75 -20.81
CA GLU A 34 3.66 -15.94 -21.40
C GLU A 34 3.12 -16.21 -22.82
N ASP A 35 1.85 -15.94 -23.05
CA ASP A 35 1.20 -16.05 -24.37
C ASP A 35 1.54 -14.87 -25.31
N GLY A 36 2.33 -13.89 -24.87
CA GLY A 36 2.71 -12.72 -25.67
C GLY A 36 1.58 -11.71 -25.90
N LEU A 37 0.47 -11.81 -25.16
CA LEU A 37 -0.68 -10.90 -25.29
C LEU A 37 -0.47 -9.58 -24.54
N VAL A 38 0.49 -9.54 -23.62
CA VAL A 38 0.81 -8.39 -22.78
C VAL A 38 2.32 -8.23 -22.69
N GLU A 39 2.85 -7.14 -23.27
CA GLU A 39 4.29 -6.89 -23.35
C GLU A 39 4.72 -5.60 -22.64
N SER A 40 3.78 -4.70 -22.32
CA SER A 40 4.06 -3.40 -21.71
C SER A 40 3.20 -3.10 -20.50
N GLU A 41 3.64 -2.18 -19.63
CA GLU A 41 2.85 -1.72 -18.46
C GLU A 41 1.47 -1.17 -18.85
N SER A 42 1.38 -0.51 -20.00
CA SER A 42 0.11 0.01 -20.51
C SER A 42 -0.85 -1.13 -20.84
N GLN A 43 -0.35 -2.17 -21.50
CA GLN A 43 -1.12 -3.36 -21.82
C GLN A 43 -1.50 -4.15 -20.56
N GLU A 44 -0.62 -4.23 -19.55
CA GLU A 44 -0.93 -4.85 -18.25
C GLU A 44 -2.14 -4.16 -17.60
N ASN A 45 -2.11 -2.84 -17.51
CA ASN A 45 -3.19 -2.10 -16.87
C ASN A 45 -4.52 -2.26 -17.62
N LEU A 46 -4.48 -2.24 -18.95
CA LEU A 46 -5.65 -2.46 -19.79
C LEU A 46 -6.18 -3.88 -19.63
N PHE A 47 -5.29 -4.88 -19.60
CA PHE A 47 -5.64 -6.28 -19.41
C PHE A 47 -6.35 -6.49 -18.06
N ILE A 48 -5.75 -6.02 -16.97
CA ILE A 48 -6.30 -6.14 -15.62
C ILE A 48 -7.68 -5.49 -15.56
N THR A 49 -7.81 -4.27 -16.09
CA THR A 49 -9.08 -3.53 -16.09
C THR A 49 -10.17 -4.30 -16.83
N ARG A 50 -9.87 -4.85 -18.01
CA ARG A 50 -10.81 -5.66 -18.81
C ARG A 50 -11.15 -6.97 -18.12
N TRP A 51 -10.16 -7.62 -17.53
CA TRP A 51 -10.34 -8.88 -16.82
C TRP A 51 -11.30 -8.72 -15.62
N PHE A 52 -11.14 -7.67 -14.82
CA PHE A 52 -12.06 -7.37 -13.72
C PHE A 52 -13.45 -6.97 -14.19
N ALA A 53 -13.56 -6.23 -15.30
CA ALA A 53 -14.86 -5.89 -15.88
C ALA A 53 -15.62 -7.16 -16.30
N GLN A 54 -14.93 -8.12 -16.89
CA GLN A 54 -15.50 -9.41 -17.27
C GLN A 54 -15.83 -10.27 -16.06
N ALA A 55 -14.93 -10.34 -15.07
CA ALA A 55 -15.16 -11.07 -13.83
C ALA A 55 -16.38 -10.54 -13.06
N LYS A 56 -16.57 -9.21 -13.02
CA LYS A 56 -17.76 -8.57 -12.45
C LYS A 56 -19.03 -8.96 -13.22
N LYS A 57 -19.02 -8.87 -14.56
CA LYS A 57 -20.14 -9.25 -15.40
C LYS A 57 -20.54 -10.72 -15.21
N GLN A 58 -19.55 -11.59 -15.04
CA GLN A 58 -19.75 -13.03 -14.85
C GLN A 58 -20.00 -13.42 -13.38
N ARG A 59 -19.99 -12.48 -12.46
CA ARG A 59 -20.15 -12.71 -11.02
C ARG A 59 -19.21 -13.79 -10.47
N ARG A 60 -17.93 -13.76 -10.91
CA ARG A 60 -16.93 -14.76 -10.52
C ARG A 60 -16.58 -14.73 -9.05
N PHE A 61 -16.71 -13.57 -8.40
CA PHE A 61 -16.34 -13.36 -7.02
C PHE A 61 -17.57 -13.10 -6.13
N SER A 62 -17.38 -13.37 -4.85
CA SER A 62 -18.39 -13.11 -3.81
C SER A 62 -18.74 -11.62 -3.76
N ARG A 63 -19.97 -11.32 -3.30
CA ARG A 63 -20.41 -9.94 -3.05
C ARG A 63 -19.55 -9.19 -2.03
N ASP A 64 -18.89 -9.91 -1.13
CA ASP A 64 -18.05 -9.33 -0.08
C ASP A 64 -16.86 -8.55 -0.64
N VAL A 65 -16.34 -8.94 -1.81
CA VAL A 65 -15.25 -8.25 -2.49
C VAL A 65 -15.72 -7.34 -3.65
N ALA A 66 -17.02 -7.09 -3.76
CA ALA A 66 -17.57 -6.26 -4.84
C ALA A 66 -17.01 -4.82 -4.80
N THR A 67 -16.82 -4.27 -3.60
CA THR A 67 -16.23 -2.95 -3.39
C THR A 67 -14.79 -2.90 -3.89
N ASP A 68 -13.99 -3.95 -3.65
CA ASP A 68 -12.60 -4.05 -4.10
C ASP A 68 -12.54 -4.13 -5.63
N VAL A 69 -13.43 -4.93 -6.25
CA VAL A 69 -13.55 -5.01 -7.71
C VAL A 69 -13.90 -3.65 -8.31
N ASP A 70 -14.85 -2.95 -7.74
CA ASP A 70 -15.29 -1.63 -8.22
C ASP A 70 -14.19 -0.58 -8.06
N TRP A 71 -13.46 -0.63 -6.96
CA TRP A 71 -12.32 0.24 -6.74
C TRP A 71 -11.21 0.00 -7.78
N ILE A 72 -10.82 -1.26 -8.04
CA ILE A 72 -9.80 -1.61 -9.03
C ILE A 72 -10.24 -1.13 -10.43
N LEU A 73 -11.49 -1.37 -10.81
CA LEU A 73 -12.05 -0.91 -12.08
C LEU A 73 -12.02 0.60 -12.23
N ASN A 74 -12.40 1.33 -11.18
CA ASN A 74 -12.37 2.79 -11.18
C ASN A 74 -10.94 3.30 -11.32
N GLN A 75 -9.98 2.75 -10.58
CA GLN A 75 -8.55 3.09 -10.68
C GLN A 75 -8.01 2.88 -12.10
N GLY A 76 -8.29 1.71 -12.69
CA GLY A 76 -7.82 1.37 -14.04
C GLY A 76 -8.40 2.28 -15.12
N ARG A 77 -9.68 2.66 -15.00
CA ARG A 77 -10.38 3.52 -15.96
C ARG A 77 -9.97 4.99 -15.85
N THR A 78 -9.78 5.49 -14.63
CA THR A 78 -9.51 6.92 -14.39
C THR A 78 -8.03 7.27 -14.49
N LEU A 79 -7.14 6.41 -14.01
CA LEU A 79 -5.71 6.67 -13.94
C LEU A 79 -4.89 5.98 -15.05
N GLY A 80 -5.46 4.98 -15.72
CA GLY A 80 -4.74 4.21 -16.73
C GLY A 80 -3.46 3.59 -16.16
N VAL A 81 -2.34 3.73 -16.87
CA VAL A 81 -1.01 3.21 -16.44
C VAL A 81 -0.61 3.72 -15.06
N ARG A 82 -0.95 4.96 -14.72
CA ARG A 82 -0.65 5.55 -13.40
C ARG A 82 -1.33 4.83 -12.23
N ALA A 83 -2.36 4.03 -12.50
CA ALA A 83 -2.99 3.21 -11.47
C ALA A 83 -2.05 2.14 -10.91
N ARG A 84 -1.04 1.71 -11.67
CA ARG A 84 -0.09 0.65 -11.29
C ARG A 84 -0.81 -0.59 -10.73
N LEU A 85 -1.84 -1.05 -11.44
CA LEU A 85 -2.76 -2.08 -10.95
C LEU A 85 -2.05 -3.39 -10.57
N ARG A 86 -1.03 -3.79 -11.34
CA ARG A 86 -0.23 -4.98 -11.00
C ARG A 86 0.40 -4.86 -9.61
N HIS A 87 1.02 -3.73 -9.30
CA HIS A 87 1.63 -3.50 -7.97
C HIS A 87 0.58 -3.50 -6.86
N LYS A 88 -0.60 -2.93 -7.12
CA LYS A 88 -1.70 -2.95 -6.15
C LYS A 88 -2.23 -4.36 -5.90
N LEU A 89 -2.35 -5.18 -6.94
CA LEU A 89 -2.77 -6.57 -6.81
C LEU A 89 -1.72 -7.42 -6.07
N ASP A 90 -0.44 -7.23 -6.38
CA ASP A 90 0.65 -7.91 -5.68
C ASP A 90 0.66 -7.55 -4.18
N TYR A 91 0.47 -6.28 -3.87
CA TYR A 91 0.31 -5.81 -2.50
C TYR A 91 -0.90 -6.47 -1.80
N LEU A 92 -2.07 -6.47 -2.43
CA LEU A 92 -3.28 -7.08 -1.86
C LEU A 92 -3.08 -8.57 -1.61
N TRP A 93 -2.50 -9.28 -2.57
CA TRP A 93 -2.23 -10.70 -2.42
C TRP A 93 -1.28 -10.99 -1.25
N ARG A 94 -0.16 -10.32 -1.19
CA ARG A 94 0.83 -10.52 -0.12
C ARG A 94 0.29 -10.15 1.25
N SER A 95 -0.48 -9.07 1.37
CA SER A 95 -1.09 -8.65 2.63
C SER A 95 -2.13 -9.64 3.16
N CYS A 96 -2.71 -10.47 2.28
CA CYS A 96 -3.73 -11.44 2.64
C CYS A 96 -3.21 -12.88 2.82
N THR A 97 -1.98 -13.20 2.42
CA THR A 97 -1.47 -14.57 2.31
C THR A 97 -0.31 -14.92 3.23
N GLY A 98 0.27 -13.98 3.97
CA GLY A 98 1.39 -14.23 4.85
C GLY A 98 1.35 -13.43 6.14
N GLU A 99 2.10 -13.88 7.15
CA GLU A 99 2.32 -13.06 8.33
C GLU A 99 3.13 -11.81 7.95
N LEU A 100 2.78 -10.67 8.52
CA LEU A 100 3.45 -9.40 8.23
C LEU A 100 4.95 -9.45 8.57
N SER A 101 5.32 -10.23 9.58
CA SER A 101 6.71 -10.47 10.00
C SER A 101 7.58 -11.14 8.93
N GLU A 102 6.97 -11.92 8.04
CA GLU A 102 7.66 -12.64 6.96
C GLU A 102 7.83 -11.79 5.68
N GLN A 103 7.21 -10.60 5.66
CA GLN A 103 7.30 -9.69 4.53
C GLN A 103 8.58 -8.85 4.61
N ASN A 104 9.05 -8.35 3.45
CA ASN A 104 10.20 -7.45 3.41
C ASN A 104 9.90 -6.07 4.02
N ASP A 105 10.94 -5.32 4.28
CA ASP A 105 10.82 -4.03 4.98
C ASP A 105 9.96 -3.02 4.22
N LEU A 106 10.15 -2.90 2.90
CA LEU A 106 9.38 -1.99 2.06
C LEU A 106 7.89 -2.32 2.10
N PHE A 107 7.55 -3.62 2.06
CA PHE A 107 6.18 -4.06 2.17
C PHE A 107 5.59 -3.70 3.54
N ARG A 108 6.31 -3.98 4.62
CA ARG A 108 5.87 -3.67 5.99
C ARG A 108 5.67 -2.16 6.19
N LEU A 109 6.54 -1.31 5.61
CA LEU A 109 6.36 0.14 5.64
C LEU A 109 5.10 0.57 4.88
N THR A 110 4.92 0.07 3.66
CA THR A 110 3.74 0.39 2.84
C THR A 110 2.46 -0.04 3.55
N TYR A 111 2.46 -1.22 4.16
CA TYR A 111 1.33 -1.72 4.95
C TYR A 111 1.04 -0.79 6.15
N ALA A 112 2.07 -0.37 6.88
CA ALA A 112 1.91 0.54 8.02
C ALA A 112 1.31 1.89 7.60
N LEU A 113 1.74 2.44 6.46
CA LEU A 113 1.21 3.70 5.91
C LEU A 113 -0.25 3.57 5.47
N GLU A 114 -0.62 2.47 4.83
CA GLU A 114 -2.01 2.21 4.46
C GLU A 114 -2.89 1.97 5.70
N LEU A 115 -2.37 1.25 6.69
CA LEU A 115 -3.07 1.05 7.97
C LEU A 115 -3.27 2.38 8.72
N ALA A 116 -2.28 3.29 8.66
CA ALA A 116 -2.37 4.61 9.28
C ALA A 116 -3.56 5.43 8.77
N LYS A 117 -3.96 5.27 7.50
CA LYS A 117 -5.16 5.93 6.94
C LYS A 117 -6.44 5.51 7.65
N GLN A 118 -6.53 4.29 8.14
CA GLN A 118 -7.71 3.80 8.88
C GLN A 118 -7.84 4.46 10.26
N TYR A 119 -6.76 5.08 10.75
CA TYR A 119 -6.70 5.81 12.03
C TYR A 119 -6.63 7.33 11.84
N ASP A 120 -7.34 7.86 10.83
CA ASP A 120 -7.43 9.29 10.51
C ASP A 120 -6.06 9.96 10.32
N ARG A 121 -5.10 9.22 9.75
CA ARG A 121 -3.77 9.72 9.48
C ARG A 121 -3.51 9.76 7.97
N VAL A 122 -3.02 10.87 7.47
CA VAL A 122 -2.69 11.06 6.05
C VAL A 122 -1.19 10.91 5.85
N TYR A 123 -0.77 10.25 4.79
CA TYR A 123 0.64 10.29 4.40
C TYR A 123 0.83 10.94 3.03
N HIS A 124 1.98 11.60 2.88
CA HIS A 124 2.41 12.26 1.66
C HIS A 124 3.83 11.84 1.30
N VAL A 125 4.06 11.60 0.03
CA VAL A 125 5.40 11.39 -0.51
C VAL A 125 5.81 12.69 -1.22
N LEU A 126 6.77 13.39 -0.65
CA LEU A 126 7.22 14.71 -1.10
C LEU A 126 8.43 14.58 -2.03
N SER A 127 8.45 15.40 -3.07
CA SER A 127 9.63 15.62 -3.90
C SER A 127 10.73 16.37 -3.11
N ASP A 128 11.95 16.39 -3.63
CA ASP A 128 13.06 17.12 -3.01
C ASP A 128 12.77 18.63 -2.89
N SER A 129 12.07 19.21 -3.87
CA SER A 129 11.65 20.62 -3.84
C SER A 129 10.61 20.93 -2.78
N GLU A 130 9.70 19.99 -2.49
CA GLU A 130 8.69 20.08 -1.42
C GLU A 130 9.29 19.76 -0.05
N TRP A 131 10.36 18.99 -0.02
CA TRP A 131 11.06 18.68 1.21
C TRP A 131 11.97 19.81 1.71
N SER A 132 12.83 20.36 0.86
CA SER A 132 13.85 21.35 1.25
C SER A 132 13.91 22.60 0.37
N GLY A 133 13.05 22.73 -0.65
CA GLY A 133 13.06 23.85 -1.59
C GLY A 133 12.22 25.05 -1.15
N ARG A 134 12.04 26.02 -2.07
CA ARG A 134 11.23 27.23 -1.87
C ARG A 134 9.75 26.93 -1.57
N ARG A 135 9.27 25.72 -1.91
CA ARG A 135 7.90 25.25 -1.64
C ARG A 135 7.88 24.20 -0.53
N GLN A 136 8.76 24.35 0.44
CA GLN A 136 8.85 23.42 1.55
C GLN A 136 7.50 23.21 2.24
N ILE A 137 7.07 21.95 2.32
CA ILE A 137 5.86 21.54 3.00
C ILE A 137 6.23 21.11 4.41
N GLN A 138 5.66 21.79 5.41
CA GLN A 138 5.74 21.40 6.81
C GLN A 138 4.42 20.77 7.23
N PRO A 139 4.43 19.64 7.91
CA PRO A 139 3.21 19.05 8.44
C PRO A 139 2.62 19.96 9.52
N SER A 140 1.30 20.15 9.47
CA SER A 140 0.58 20.91 10.48
C SER A 140 0.54 20.15 11.82
N ALA A 141 0.71 20.83 12.93
CA ALA A 141 0.57 20.23 14.25
C ALA A 141 -0.89 19.79 14.56
N SER A 142 -1.86 20.35 13.85
CA SER A 142 -3.28 20.03 14.01
C SER A 142 -3.75 18.84 13.17
N VAL A 143 -2.95 18.37 12.20
CA VAL A 143 -3.29 17.28 11.29
C VAL A 143 -2.36 16.10 11.53
N ASN A 144 -2.94 14.95 11.82
CA ASN A 144 -2.18 13.70 11.92
C ASN A 144 -1.66 13.29 10.54
N SER A 145 -0.39 13.55 10.27
CA SER A 145 0.22 13.32 8.95
C SER A 145 1.62 12.75 9.04
N ILE A 146 2.03 12.06 7.98
CA ILE A 146 3.39 11.58 7.77
C ILE A 146 3.84 12.07 6.39
N CYS A 147 4.92 12.81 6.33
CA CYS A 147 5.55 13.20 5.07
C CYS A 147 6.84 12.42 4.90
N LEU A 148 7.00 11.74 3.78
CA LEU A 148 8.19 10.96 3.42
C LEU A 148 8.88 11.59 2.21
N LEU A 149 10.21 11.54 2.17
CA LEU A 149 10.98 12.04 1.06
C LEU A 149 11.06 10.96 -0.05
N LYS A 150 10.63 11.32 -1.26
CA LYS A 150 10.58 10.40 -2.41
C LYS A 150 11.96 9.84 -2.76
N SER A 151 12.96 10.69 -2.91
CA SER A 151 14.33 10.28 -3.25
C SER A 151 14.93 9.33 -2.21
N ALA A 152 14.60 9.50 -0.93
CA ALA A 152 15.04 8.60 0.13
C ALA A 152 14.32 7.25 0.09
N LEU A 153 13.05 7.20 -0.33
CA LEU A 153 12.35 5.93 -0.57
C LEU A 153 12.96 5.19 -1.76
N ASP A 154 13.33 5.90 -2.82
CA ASP A 154 13.89 5.31 -4.04
C ASP A 154 15.27 4.65 -3.79
N ILE A 155 16.07 5.17 -2.85
CA ILE A 155 17.42 4.64 -2.52
C ILE A 155 17.48 3.90 -1.18
N GLY A 156 16.42 3.97 -0.38
CA GLY A 156 16.38 3.42 0.99
C GLY A 156 16.23 1.91 1.06
N PHE A 157 15.89 1.26 -0.05
CA PHE A 157 15.63 -0.17 -0.12
C PHE A 157 16.41 -0.80 -1.28
N ASN A 158 16.89 -2.03 -1.07
CA ASN A 158 17.51 -2.84 -2.11
C ASN A 158 16.45 -3.53 -3.00
N GLU A 159 16.90 -4.30 -3.98
CA GLU A 159 16.03 -5.02 -4.92
C GLU A 159 15.10 -6.03 -4.23
N ASP A 160 15.50 -6.59 -3.08
CA ASP A 160 14.69 -7.50 -2.27
C ASP A 160 13.68 -6.77 -1.36
N GLY A 161 13.71 -5.44 -1.34
CA GLY A 161 12.88 -4.60 -0.49
C GLY A 161 13.35 -4.53 0.96
N ALA A 162 14.58 -4.94 1.26
CA ALA A 162 15.20 -4.74 2.57
C ALA A 162 15.72 -3.31 2.71
N GLN A 163 15.55 -2.72 3.88
CA GLN A 163 16.03 -1.38 4.14
C GLN A 163 17.57 -1.34 4.16
N VAL A 164 18.13 -0.42 3.40
CA VAL A 164 19.59 -0.17 3.37
C VAL A 164 19.96 1.21 3.95
N LEU A 165 19.04 2.16 3.92
CA LEU A 165 19.20 3.50 4.52
C LEU A 165 17.93 3.91 5.28
N PRO A 166 18.05 4.61 6.42
CA PRO A 166 16.89 5.15 7.13
C PRO A 166 16.10 6.11 6.25
N VAL A 167 14.76 6.04 6.32
CA VAL A 167 13.89 6.93 5.56
C VAL A 167 13.54 8.15 6.41
N PRO A 168 13.92 9.38 6.00
CA PRO A 168 13.54 10.58 6.72
C PRO A 168 12.03 10.81 6.62
N ALA A 169 11.42 11.20 7.73
CA ALA A 169 10.01 11.49 7.83
C ALA A 169 9.77 12.77 8.61
N ARG A 170 8.69 13.49 8.27
CA ARG A 170 8.12 14.56 9.08
C ARG A 170 6.78 14.13 9.57
N ILE A 171 6.53 14.28 10.88
CA ILE A 171 5.31 13.81 11.53
C ILE A 171 4.55 15.04 12.03
N GLY A 172 3.30 15.17 11.58
CA GLY A 172 2.34 16.13 12.09
C GLY A 172 1.38 15.50 13.08
N GLY A 173 0.85 16.30 13.99
CA GLY A 173 -0.10 15.85 15.00
C GLY A 173 0.52 14.99 16.10
N ARG A 174 -0.22 13.99 16.59
CA ARG A 174 0.21 13.12 17.69
C ARG A 174 1.14 12.01 17.21
N ALA A 175 2.41 12.06 17.60
CA ALA A 175 3.41 11.08 17.21
C ALA A 175 3.27 9.71 17.92
N GLU A 176 2.76 9.70 19.15
CA GLU A 176 2.72 8.49 20.02
C GLU A 176 1.93 7.33 19.40
N GLY A 177 0.71 7.59 18.94
CA GLY A 177 -0.12 6.57 18.30
C GLY A 177 0.48 6.04 16.98
N LEU A 178 1.20 6.89 16.26
CA LEU A 178 1.92 6.48 15.06
C LEU A 178 3.07 5.52 15.39
N ASN A 179 3.84 5.82 16.44
CA ASN A 179 4.98 4.99 16.81
C ASN A 179 4.54 3.58 17.25
N ALA A 180 3.42 3.47 17.97
CA ALA A 180 2.83 2.19 18.34
C ALA A 180 2.40 1.40 17.10
N LEU A 181 1.75 2.06 16.12
CA LEU A 181 1.34 1.45 14.87
C LEU A 181 2.55 0.99 14.05
N LEU A 182 3.56 1.84 13.90
CA LEU A 182 4.79 1.48 13.19
C LEU A 182 5.48 0.27 13.84
N LYS A 183 5.59 0.24 15.17
CA LYS A 183 6.17 -0.89 15.91
C LYS A 183 5.42 -2.20 15.68
N SER A 184 4.10 -2.16 15.63
CA SER A 184 3.29 -3.36 15.30
C SER A 184 3.55 -3.89 13.89
N CYS A 185 4.05 -3.04 12.99
CA CYS A 185 4.42 -3.41 11.63
C CYS A 185 5.94 -3.66 11.45
N GLY A 186 6.70 -3.74 12.54
CA GLY A 186 8.14 -3.95 12.50
C GLY A 186 8.95 -2.73 12.05
N TRP A 187 8.47 -1.53 12.39
CA TRP A 187 9.15 -0.26 12.13
C TRP A 187 9.26 0.59 13.38
N GLU A 188 10.27 1.43 13.43
CA GLU A 188 10.46 2.41 14.49
C GLU A 188 10.69 3.80 13.90
N ALA A 189 10.04 4.80 14.50
CA ALA A 189 10.33 6.21 14.22
C ALA A 189 11.25 6.74 15.32
N VAL A 190 12.47 7.09 14.93
CA VAL A 190 13.48 7.67 15.81
C VAL A 190 13.53 9.17 15.58
N SER A 191 13.34 9.95 16.64
CA SER A 191 13.44 11.41 16.56
C SER A 191 14.88 11.83 16.36
N ASN A 192 15.11 12.74 15.43
CA ASN A 192 16.35 13.48 15.23
C ASN A 192 16.02 14.98 15.29
N ASP A 193 16.99 15.84 15.55
CA ASP A 193 16.79 17.26 15.91
C ASP A 193 15.76 18.01 15.03
N ASP A 194 15.73 17.76 13.72
CA ASP A 194 14.84 18.44 12.76
C ASP A 194 13.76 17.56 12.12
N HIS A 195 13.88 16.23 12.24
CA HIS A 195 12.97 15.29 11.59
C HIS A 195 13.03 13.90 12.23
N TRP A 196 12.13 13.04 11.81
CA TRP A 196 12.12 11.64 12.22
C TRP A 196 12.85 10.77 11.20
N LYS A 197 13.39 9.66 11.65
CA LYS A 197 13.94 8.61 10.80
C LYS A 197 13.15 7.33 11.02
N LEU A 198 12.64 6.75 9.93
CA LEU A 198 12.00 5.44 9.98
C LEU A 198 13.06 4.37 9.76
N VAL A 199 13.13 3.44 10.69
CA VAL A 199 14.08 2.33 10.68
C VAL A 199 13.33 1.02 10.85
N ALA A 200 13.62 0.04 10.00
CA ALA A 200 13.07 -1.30 10.12
C ALA A 200 13.64 -1.99 11.36
N ILE A 201 12.76 -2.63 12.13
CA ILE A 201 13.15 -3.48 13.25
C ILE A 201 13.52 -4.83 12.67
N SER A 202 14.81 -5.20 12.77
CA SER A 202 15.26 -6.53 12.36
C SER A 202 14.56 -7.58 13.22
N ALA A 203 13.96 -8.59 12.57
CA ALA A 203 13.53 -9.78 13.28
C ALA A 203 14.78 -10.44 13.86
N GLY A 204 14.90 -10.47 15.20
CA GLY A 204 15.98 -11.12 15.92
C GLY A 204 15.90 -12.63 15.80
#